data_a7df9f60b04095911110112f15e3d4e3
#
_entry.id   a7df9f60b04095911110112f15e3d4e3
#
_cell.length_a   1.000
_cell.length_b   1.000
_cell.length_c   1.000
_cell.angle_alpha   90.00
_cell.angle_beta   90.00
_cell.angle_gamma   90.00
#
_symmetry.space_group_name_H-M   'P 1'
#
loop_
_entity.id
_entity.type
_entity.pdbx_description
1 polymer ?
#
loop_
_entity_poly.entity_id
_entity_poly.type
_entity_poly.pdbx_seq_one_letter_code
_entity_poly.pdbx_strand_id
1 'polypeptide(L)'
;KLQALYGRRYDAGSEITVTAGATQAVFTAVLCCAGPGDEVIVLEPCFDSYVPGIALAGATVVRVPLTPGTFRPDFDKIAAAITPRTRALLINSPHNPSGTVWSPEDMRRLDDLLAPTDVLVISDEVYEHMVYAPLQHESAARYPGLAARSFIVSSFGKTYHVTGWKVGYVAAPAA
;
A
#
# COMPACT_ATOMS: atom_id res chain seq x y z
N LYS A 1 -8.94 -11.83 10.72
CA LYS A 1 -9.28 -10.43 10.52
C LYS A 1 -9.57 -10.17 9.03
N LEU A 2 -8.61 -10.30 8.10
CA LEU A 2 -8.77 -9.99 6.68
C LEU A 2 -9.97 -10.71 6.06
N GLN A 3 -10.17 -12.01 6.35
CA GLN A 3 -11.33 -12.75 5.88
C GLN A 3 -12.65 -12.19 6.41
N ALA A 4 -12.72 -11.83 7.70
CA ALA A 4 -13.95 -11.34 8.33
C ALA A 4 -14.33 -9.92 7.85
N LEU A 5 -13.34 -9.06 7.57
CA LEU A 5 -13.57 -7.66 7.20
C LEU A 5 -13.64 -7.46 5.68
N TYR A 6 -12.83 -8.21 4.92
CA TYR A 6 -12.61 -7.95 3.49
C TYR A 6 -12.90 -9.14 2.59
N GLY A 7 -13.32 -10.29 3.17
CA GLY A 7 -13.70 -11.48 2.42
C GLY A 7 -12.53 -12.32 1.88
N ARG A 8 -11.28 -11.86 2.01
CA ARG A 8 -10.08 -12.56 1.54
C ARG A 8 -9.43 -13.36 2.65
N ARG A 9 -9.25 -14.67 2.42
CA ARG A 9 -8.46 -15.54 3.28
C ARG A 9 -7.01 -15.54 2.83
N TYR A 10 -6.11 -15.44 3.80
CA TYR A 10 -4.67 -15.65 3.65
C TYR A 10 -4.26 -16.81 4.55
N ASP A 11 -3.38 -17.68 4.05
CA ASP A 11 -2.79 -18.75 4.85
C ASP A 11 -1.77 -18.18 5.83
N ALA A 12 -1.94 -18.50 7.12
CA ALA A 12 -1.10 -17.93 8.16
C ALA A 12 0.35 -18.45 8.13
N GLY A 13 0.58 -19.60 7.51
CA GLY A 13 1.91 -20.22 7.45
C GLY A 13 2.75 -19.75 6.26
N SER A 14 2.11 -19.28 5.18
CA SER A 14 2.79 -18.95 3.92
C SER A 14 2.50 -17.55 3.38
N GLU A 15 1.39 -16.91 3.80
CA GLU A 15 0.95 -15.64 3.25
C GLU A 15 0.93 -14.49 4.27
N ILE A 16 1.29 -14.75 5.53
CA ILE A 16 1.35 -13.73 6.60
C ILE A 16 2.75 -13.68 7.19
N THR A 17 3.35 -12.49 7.17
CA THR A 17 4.62 -12.23 7.86
C THR A 17 4.41 -11.21 8.96
N VAL A 18 4.74 -11.58 10.21
CA VAL A 18 4.73 -10.66 11.37
C VAL A 18 6.03 -9.86 11.38
N THR A 19 5.92 -8.57 11.65
CA THR A 19 7.04 -7.62 11.56
C THR A 19 7.12 -6.73 12.81
N ALA A 20 8.29 -6.11 13.02
CA ALA A 20 8.49 -5.09 14.05
C ALA A 20 7.84 -3.76 13.65
N GLY A 21 6.50 -3.77 13.55
CA GLY A 21 5.67 -2.66 13.09
C GLY A 21 5.57 -2.53 11.56
N ALA A 22 4.66 -1.70 11.12
CA ALA A 22 4.38 -1.50 9.68
C ALA A 22 5.55 -0.89 8.91
N THR A 23 6.39 -0.08 9.55
CA THR A 23 7.57 0.50 8.89
C THR A 23 8.52 -0.59 8.40
N GLN A 24 8.77 -1.63 9.21
CA GLN A 24 9.55 -2.78 8.77
C GLN A 24 8.81 -3.53 7.64
N ALA A 25 7.50 -3.72 7.76
CA ALA A 25 6.70 -4.40 6.75
C ALA A 25 6.82 -3.72 5.37
N VAL A 26 6.63 -2.39 5.32
CA VAL A 26 6.77 -1.61 4.07
C VAL A 26 8.18 -1.70 3.52
N PHE A 27 9.21 -1.51 4.37
CA PHE A 27 10.59 -1.56 3.92
C PHE A 27 10.97 -2.95 3.38
N THR A 28 10.55 -4.02 4.08
CA THR A 28 10.77 -5.40 3.61
C THR A 28 10.06 -5.66 2.29
N ALA A 29 8.81 -5.20 2.13
CA ALA A 29 8.09 -5.32 0.86
C ALA A 29 8.82 -4.60 -0.28
N VAL A 30 9.35 -3.40 -0.05
CA VAL A 30 10.18 -2.69 -1.04
C VAL A 30 11.41 -3.52 -1.42
N LEU A 31 12.15 -4.04 -0.43
CA LEU A 31 13.34 -4.86 -0.67
C LEU A 31 13.04 -6.17 -1.43
N CYS A 32 11.82 -6.71 -1.29
CA CYS A 32 11.39 -7.91 -2.00
C CYS A 32 11.10 -7.65 -3.48
N CYS A 33 10.66 -6.43 -3.84
CA CYS A 33 10.16 -6.17 -5.19
C CYS A 33 11.01 -5.21 -6.02
N ALA A 34 11.94 -4.43 -5.42
CA ALA A 34 12.70 -3.41 -6.13
C ALA A 34 14.16 -3.32 -5.67
N GLY A 35 15.03 -2.98 -6.60
CA GLY A 35 16.46 -2.80 -6.38
C GLY A 35 17.08 -1.80 -7.37
N PRO A 36 18.42 -1.82 -7.53
CA PRO A 36 19.10 -0.93 -8.47
C PRO A 36 18.58 -1.06 -9.90
N GLY A 37 18.21 0.06 -10.50
CA GLY A 37 17.63 0.13 -11.86
C GLY A 37 16.11 0.09 -11.91
N ASP A 38 15.45 -0.32 -10.82
CA ASP A 38 14.01 -0.36 -10.70
C ASP A 38 13.44 0.99 -10.23
N GLU A 39 12.14 1.18 -10.44
CA GLU A 39 11.37 2.36 -10.02
C GLU A 39 10.23 1.95 -9.08
N VAL A 40 10.02 2.77 -8.06
CA VAL A 40 8.86 2.65 -7.15
C VAL A 40 8.10 3.97 -7.14
N ILE A 41 6.82 3.91 -7.49
CA ILE A 41 5.93 5.08 -7.49
C ILE A 41 5.45 5.34 -6.06
N VAL A 42 5.53 6.60 -5.63
CA VAL A 42 5.02 7.10 -4.35
C VAL A 42 4.09 8.27 -4.60
N LEU A 43 2.94 8.26 -3.96
CA LEU A 43 1.95 9.35 -4.05
C LEU A 43 2.25 10.41 -2.99
N GLU A 44 2.51 11.67 -3.41
CA GLU A 44 2.91 12.75 -2.50
C GLU A 44 1.77 13.76 -2.22
N PRO A 45 1.71 14.29 -0.96
CA PRO A 45 2.60 14.01 0.18
C PRO A 45 2.48 12.58 0.67
N CYS A 46 3.53 12.03 1.29
CA CYS A 46 3.54 10.66 1.78
C CYS A 46 4.19 10.54 3.17
N PHE A 47 4.02 9.38 3.79
CA PHE A 47 4.71 9.11 5.06
C PHE A 47 6.23 9.12 4.85
N ASP A 48 6.95 9.74 5.77
CA ASP A 48 8.36 10.11 5.66
C ASP A 48 9.33 8.94 5.46
N SER A 49 8.97 7.73 5.89
CA SER A 49 9.84 6.55 5.78
C SER A 49 9.82 5.88 4.39
N TYR A 50 8.87 6.21 3.51
CA TYR A 50 8.76 5.54 2.21
C TYR A 50 9.94 5.87 1.31
N VAL A 51 10.21 7.15 1.13
CA VAL A 51 11.29 7.62 0.24
C VAL A 51 12.67 7.12 0.69
N PRO A 52 13.08 7.24 1.97
CA PRO A 52 14.34 6.67 2.43
C PRO A 52 14.40 5.14 2.27
N GLY A 53 13.30 4.44 2.51
CA GLY A 53 13.25 2.98 2.35
C GLY A 53 13.50 2.53 0.91
N ILE A 54 12.90 3.21 -0.06
CA ILE A 54 13.11 2.95 -1.50
C ILE A 54 14.57 3.27 -1.88
N ALA A 55 15.09 4.40 -1.42
CA ALA A 55 16.47 4.79 -1.70
C ALA A 55 17.49 3.78 -1.12
N LEU A 56 17.24 3.25 0.09
CA LEU A 56 18.08 2.22 0.71
C LEU A 56 18.04 0.89 -0.04
N ALA A 57 16.95 0.57 -0.72
CA ALA A 57 16.86 -0.57 -1.62
C ALA A 57 17.66 -0.37 -2.93
N GLY A 58 18.14 0.85 -3.19
CA GLY A 58 18.85 1.22 -4.43
C GLY A 58 17.90 1.54 -5.59
N ALA A 59 16.59 1.54 -5.37
CA ALA A 59 15.60 1.84 -6.40
C ALA A 59 15.36 3.35 -6.53
N THR A 60 14.86 3.74 -7.70
CA THR A 60 14.50 5.13 -8.00
C THR A 60 13.09 5.43 -7.48
N VAL A 61 12.95 6.54 -6.74
CA VAL A 61 11.65 7.04 -6.31
C VAL A 61 11.00 7.85 -7.42
N VAL A 62 9.85 7.42 -7.90
CA VAL A 62 9.02 8.18 -8.85
C VAL A 62 7.88 8.84 -8.07
N ARG A 63 7.90 10.17 -8.01
CA ARG A 63 6.94 10.95 -7.22
C ARG A 63 5.76 11.39 -8.06
N VAL A 64 4.56 11.03 -7.65
CA VAL A 64 3.32 11.44 -8.29
C VAL A 64 2.50 12.28 -7.30
N PRO A 65 2.26 13.57 -7.56
CA PRO A 65 1.50 14.40 -6.66
C PRO A 65 0.03 14.00 -6.63
N LEU A 66 -0.53 13.85 -5.44
CA LEU A 66 -1.97 13.80 -5.22
C LEU A 66 -2.61 15.13 -5.63
N THR A 67 -3.90 15.12 -5.94
CA THR A 67 -4.63 16.31 -6.37
C THR A 67 -4.63 17.36 -5.24
N PRO A 68 -4.08 18.56 -5.46
CA PRO A 68 -4.04 19.61 -4.45
C PRO A 68 -5.41 19.93 -3.87
N GLY A 69 -5.46 20.13 -2.55
CA GLY A 69 -6.68 20.46 -1.80
C GLY A 69 -7.58 19.27 -1.47
N THR A 70 -7.67 18.25 -2.33
CA THR A 70 -8.48 17.06 -2.09
C THR A 70 -7.67 15.85 -1.69
N PHE A 71 -6.39 15.82 -2.02
CA PHE A 71 -5.47 14.69 -1.84
C PHE A 71 -5.99 13.37 -2.42
N ARG A 72 -6.81 13.46 -3.48
CA ARG A 72 -7.30 12.31 -4.23
C ARG A 72 -6.24 11.82 -5.22
N PRO A 73 -6.19 10.52 -5.54
CA PRO A 73 -5.29 10.01 -6.57
C PRO A 73 -5.64 10.60 -7.95
N ASP A 74 -4.61 10.98 -8.69
CA ASP A 74 -4.69 11.39 -10.08
C ASP A 74 -4.26 10.21 -10.96
N PHE A 75 -5.22 9.44 -11.43
CA PHE A 75 -4.94 8.20 -12.17
C PHE A 75 -4.26 8.44 -13.52
N ASP A 76 -4.46 9.59 -14.14
CA ASP A 76 -3.78 9.92 -15.39
C ASP A 76 -2.29 10.16 -15.14
N LYS A 77 -1.95 10.82 -14.04
CA LYS A 77 -0.54 10.98 -13.63
C LYS A 77 0.09 9.67 -13.17
N ILE A 78 -0.67 8.83 -12.46
CA ILE A 78 -0.18 7.48 -12.07
C ILE A 78 0.11 6.68 -13.34
N ALA A 79 -0.80 6.65 -14.31
CA ALA A 79 -0.61 5.95 -15.58
C ALA A 79 0.62 6.45 -16.33
N ALA A 80 0.78 7.77 -16.44
CA ALA A 80 1.92 8.39 -17.11
C ALA A 80 3.27 8.11 -16.41
N ALA A 81 3.26 7.80 -15.13
CA ALA A 81 4.45 7.49 -14.34
C ALA A 81 4.90 6.02 -14.45
N ILE A 82 4.04 5.13 -14.97
CA ILE A 82 4.38 3.71 -15.14
C ILE A 82 5.31 3.54 -16.33
N THR A 83 6.46 2.92 -16.10
CA THR A 83 7.45 2.57 -17.12
C THR A 83 7.78 1.07 -17.05
N PRO A 84 8.54 0.51 -18.01
CA PRO A 84 9.02 -0.88 -17.92
C PRO A 84 9.90 -1.16 -16.70
N ARG A 85 10.43 -0.13 -16.03
CA ARG A 85 11.22 -0.26 -14.80
C ARG A 85 10.36 -0.17 -13.53
N THR A 86 9.09 0.21 -13.63
CA THR A 86 8.21 0.33 -12.47
C THR A 86 7.91 -1.04 -11.89
N ARG A 87 8.34 -1.29 -10.66
CA ARG A 87 8.13 -2.55 -9.94
C ARG A 87 6.97 -2.48 -8.95
N ALA A 88 6.80 -1.33 -8.31
CA ALA A 88 5.76 -1.18 -7.31
C ALA A 88 5.15 0.22 -7.32
N LEU A 89 3.89 0.28 -6.93
CA LEU A 89 3.16 1.48 -6.52
C LEU A 89 2.85 1.37 -5.03
N LEU A 90 3.25 2.37 -4.24
CA LEU A 90 2.94 2.45 -2.83
C LEU A 90 1.73 3.35 -2.62
N ILE A 91 0.67 2.77 -2.03
CA ILE A 91 -0.55 3.50 -1.66
C ILE A 91 -0.73 3.48 -0.15
N ASN A 92 -1.40 4.51 0.39
CA ASN A 92 -1.74 4.58 1.80
C ASN A 92 -3.18 5.09 1.96
N SER A 93 -4.03 4.26 2.56
CA SER A 93 -5.42 4.63 2.84
C SER A 93 -5.90 3.94 4.12
N PRO A 94 -6.47 4.70 5.06
CA PRO A 94 -6.53 6.16 5.15
C PRO A 94 -5.15 6.82 5.10
N HIS A 95 -5.08 7.97 4.45
CA HIS A 95 -3.81 8.57 4.04
C HIS A 95 -3.16 9.41 5.14
N ASN A 96 -1.88 9.18 5.39
CA ASN A 96 -1.04 10.08 6.19
C ASN A 96 -0.21 10.97 5.24
N PRO A 97 -0.34 12.32 5.28
CA PRO A 97 -0.87 13.12 6.40
C PRO A 97 -2.30 13.66 6.21
N SER A 98 -2.96 13.45 5.07
CA SER A 98 -4.19 14.21 4.73
C SER A 98 -5.47 13.69 5.37
N GLY A 99 -5.49 12.42 5.83
CA GLY A 99 -6.69 11.75 6.30
C GLY A 99 -7.66 11.30 5.19
N THR A 100 -7.31 11.50 3.93
CA THR A 100 -8.15 11.09 2.79
C THR A 100 -8.30 9.57 2.76
N VAL A 101 -9.52 9.11 2.53
CA VAL A 101 -9.85 7.69 2.38
C VAL A 101 -10.14 7.41 0.91
N TRP A 102 -9.52 6.40 0.34
CA TRP A 102 -9.81 5.96 -1.03
C TRP A 102 -11.21 5.36 -1.10
N SER A 103 -11.94 5.71 -2.15
CA SER A 103 -13.28 5.18 -2.40
C SER A 103 -13.24 3.83 -3.11
N PRO A 104 -14.37 3.09 -3.12
CA PRO A 104 -14.50 1.89 -3.95
C PRO A 104 -14.20 2.14 -5.42
N GLU A 105 -14.53 3.34 -5.92
CA GLU A 105 -14.23 3.74 -7.30
C GLU A 105 -12.73 3.92 -7.54
N ASP A 106 -12.01 4.55 -6.60
CA ASP A 106 -10.55 4.68 -6.71
C ASP A 106 -9.87 3.32 -6.76
N MET A 107 -10.30 2.38 -5.92
CA MET A 107 -9.73 1.06 -5.88
C MET A 107 -10.01 0.25 -7.16
N ARG A 108 -11.22 0.37 -7.73
CA ARG A 108 -11.53 -0.25 -9.03
C ARG A 108 -10.69 0.35 -10.15
N ARG A 109 -10.58 1.69 -10.20
CA ARG A 109 -9.73 2.37 -11.20
C ARG A 109 -8.27 1.95 -11.08
N LEU A 110 -7.78 1.75 -9.86
CA LEU A 110 -6.43 1.24 -9.67
C LEU A 110 -6.29 -0.20 -10.17
N ASP A 111 -7.25 -1.07 -9.87
CA ASP A 111 -7.26 -2.46 -10.32
C ASP A 111 -7.23 -2.53 -11.85
N ASP A 112 -8.10 -1.77 -12.52
CA ASP A 112 -8.17 -1.67 -13.97
C ASP A 112 -6.88 -1.11 -14.58
N LEU A 113 -6.32 -0.05 -13.98
CA LEU A 113 -5.09 0.58 -14.45
C LEU A 113 -3.90 -0.39 -14.41
N LEU A 114 -3.80 -1.17 -13.36
CA LEU A 114 -2.68 -2.08 -13.17
C LEU A 114 -2.87 -3.45 -13.85
N ALA A 115 -4.08 -3.78 -14.28
CA ALA A 115 -4.40 -5.08 -14.91
C ALA A 115 -3.45 -5.46 -16.06
N PRO A 116 -3.10 -4.54 -17.01
CA PRO A 116 -2.19 -4.85 -18.12
C PRO A 116 -0.68 -4.78 -17.75
N THR A 117 -0.34 -4.67 -16.47
CA THR A 117 1.05 -4.46 -16.00
C THR A 117 1.47 -5.53 -15.00
N ASP A 118 2.79 -5.63 -14.76
CA ASP A 118 3.38 -6.46 -13.70
C ASP A 118 3.68 -5.66 -12.41
N VAL A 119 3.16 -4.42 -12.32
CA VAL A 119 3.39 -3.55 -11.16
C VAL A 119 2.73 -4.14 -9.92
N LEU A 120 3.52 -4.33 -8.87
CA LEU A 120 3.05 -4.76 -7.55
C LEU A 120 2.48 -3.56 -6.77
N VAL A 121 1.67 -3.84 -5.76
CA VAL A 121 1.13 -2.80 -4.88
C VAL A 121 1.63 -3.02 -3.46
N ILE A 122 2.16 -1.96 -2.85
CA ILE A 122 2.38 -1.93 -1.41
C ILE A 122 1.26 -1.08 -0.81
N SER A 123 0.28 -1.74 -0.20
CA SER A 123 -0.90 -1.10 0.37
C SER A 123 -0.72 -0.91 1.88
N ASP A 124 -0.35 0.30 2.28
CA ASP A 124 -0.24 0.64 3.70
C ASP A 124 -1.63 1.01 4.26
N GLU A 125 -2.19 0.07 5.01
CA GLU A 125 -3.55 0.14 5.58
C GLU A 125 -3.53 0.29 7.11
N VAL A 126 -2.47 0.85 7.69
CA VAL A 126 -2.31 0.94 9.15
C VAL A 126 -3.44 1.69 9.84
N TYR A 127 -4.12 2.60 9.15
CA TYR A 127 -5.24 3.40 9.67
C TYR A 127 -6.62 2.84 9.32
N GLU A 128 -6.73 1.58 8.90
CA GLU A 128 -7.96 0.95 8.42
C GLU A 128 -9.18 1.07 9.37
N HIS A 129 -8.95 1.23 10.67
CA HIS A 129 -10.00 1.44 11.68
C HIS A 129 -10.21 2.92 12.04
N MET A 130 -9.49 3.85 11.41
CA MET A 130 -9.63 5.30 11.64
C MET A 130 -10.43 5.94 10.50
N VAL A 131 -11.61 5.38 10.25
CA VAL A 131 -12.56 5.86 9.24
C VAL A 131 -13.88 6.14 9.93
N TYR A 132 -14.48 7.27 9.59
CA TYR A 132 -15.74 7.74 10.19
C TYR A 132 -16.86 7.71 9.18
N ALA A 133 -18.08 7.35 9.67
CA ALA A 133 -19.27 7.32 8.82
C ALA A 133 -19.48 8.66 8.10
N PRO A 134 -19.94 8.65 6.84
CA PRO A 134 -20.44 7.50 6.07
C PRO A 134 -19.35 6.71 5.34
N LEU A 135 -18.07 7.10 5.46
CA LEU A 135 -16.96 6.43 4.77
C LEU A 135 -16.69 5.04 5.36
N GLN A 136 -16.14 4.17 4.54
CA GLN A 136 -15.62 2.87 4.94
C GLN A 136 -14.21 2.70 4.38
N HIS A 137 -13.38 1.89 5.06
CA HIS A 137 -12.08 1.53 4.53
C HIS A 137 -12.22 0.52 3.39
N GLU A 138 -11.54 0.81 2.30
CA GLU A 138 -11.42 -0.08 1.15
C GLU A 138 -10.02 -0.71 1.11
N SER A 139 -9.95 -1.96 1.56
CA SER A 139 -8.70 -2.72 1.51
C SER A 139 -8.45 -3.25 0.11
N ALA A 140 -7.18 -3.27 -0.32
CA ALA A 140 -6.75 -3.95 -1.55
C ALA A 140 -7.14 -5.43 -1.57
N ALA A 141 -7.34 -6.06 -0.40
CA ALA A 141 -7.82 -7.44 -0.28
C ALA A 141 -9.20 -7.69 -0.89
N ARG A 142 -10.05 -6.66 -1.04
CA ARG A 142 -11.41 -6.78 -1.59
C ARG A 142 -11.43 -6.92 -3.12
N TYR A 143 -10.38 -6.47 -3.79
CA TYR A 143 -10.29 -6.38 -5.25
C TYR A 143 -9.40 -7.51 -5.77
N PRO A 144 -9.93 -8.49 -6.52
CA PRO A 144 -9.19 -9.70 -6.86
C PRO A 144 -7.86 -9.45 -7.58
N GLY A 145 -7.82 -8.50 -8.52
CA GLY A 145 -6.61 -8.14 -9.23
C GLY A 145 -5.57 -7.48 -8.31
N LEU A 146 -6.00 -6.54 -7.45
CA LEU A 146 -5.11 -5.94 -6.45
C LEU A 146 -4.67 -6.97 -5.41
N ALA A 147 -5.59 -7.79 -4.90
CA ALA A 147 -5.27 -8.82 -3.90
C ALA A 147 -4.22 -9.82 -4.40
N ALA A 148 -4.18 -10.09 -5.71
CA ALA A 148 -3.22 -11.02 -6.32
C ALA A 148 -1.80 -10.45 -6.44
N ARG A 149 -1.63 -9.12 -6.28
CA ARG A 149 -0.36 -8.42 -6.46
C ARG A 149 0.01 -7.48 -5.32
N SER A 150 -0.69 -7.55 -4.18
CA SER A 150 -0.49 -6.60 -3.09
C SER A 150 0.24 -7.20 -1.89
N PHE A 151 1.16 -6.40 -1.35
CA PHE A 151 1.63 -6.49 0.02
C PHE A 151 0.71 -5.62 0.88
N ILE A 152 -0.21 -6.22 1.62
CA ILE A 152 -1.15 -5.50 2.48
C ILE A 152 -0.53 -5.36 3.86
N VAL A 153 -0.22 -4.14 4.24
CA VAL A 153 0.47 -3.80 5.48
C VAL A 153 -0.52 -3.27 6.50
N SER A 154 -0.46 -3.78 7.72
CA SER A 154 -1.24 -3.30 8.86
C SER A 154 -0.42 -3.27 10.14
N SER A 155 -0.93 -2.59 11.18
CA SER A 155 -0.24 -2.40 12.44
C SER A 155 -1.18 -2.56 13.63
N PHE A 156 -0.76 -3.33 14.60
CA PHE A 156 -1.43 -3.39 15.92
C PHE A 156 -1.28 -2.08 16.67
N GLY A 157 -0.16 -1.37 16.44
CA GLY A 157 0.13 -0.09 17.10
C GLY A 157 -0.95 0.96 16.90
N LYS A 158 -1.50 1.05 15.68
CA LYS A 158 -2.58 2.00 15.35
C LYS A 158 -3.95 1.45 15.74
N THR A 159 -4.19 0.17 15.48
CA THR A 159 -5.47 -0.48 15.80
C THR A 159 -5.78 -0.51 17.30
N TYR A 160 -4.76 -0.76 18.13
CA TYR A 160 -4.94 -1.00 19.58
C TYR A 160 -4.26 0.04 20.47
N HIS A 161 -3.82 1.18 19.90
CA HIS A 161 -3.13 2.25 20.64
C HIS A 161 -1.87 1.77 21.38
N VAL A 162 -1.11 0.87 20.75
CA VAL A 162 0.12 0.28 21.32
C VAL A 162 1.32 0.49 20.37
N THR A 163 1.45 1.67 19.80
CA THR A 163 2.46 1.99 18.78
C THR A 163 3.89 1.65 19.21
N GLY A 164 4.21 1.83 20.49
CA GLY A 164 5.53 1.53 21.05
C GLY A 164 5.88 0.03 21.08
N TRP A 165 4.90 -0.85 20.98
CA TRP A 165 5.14 -2.31 20.98
C TRP A 165 5.72 -2.81 19.65
N LYS A 166 5.65 -2.02 18.60
CA LYS A 166 6.24 -2.33 17.29
C LYS A 166 5.81 -3.69 16.74
N VAL A 167 4.50 -3.94 16.70
CA VAL A 167 3.92 -5.14 16.10
C VAL A 167 3.10 -4.75 14.89
N GLY A 168 3.42 -5.32 13.75
CA GLY A 168 2.71 -5.21 12.49
C GLY A 168 2.74 -6.51 11.71
N TYR A 169 2.17 -6.51 10.54
CA TYR A 169 2.24 -7.64 9.62
C TYR A 169 2.08 -7.18 8.18
N VAL A 170 2.53 -8.03 7.29
CA VAL A 170 2.20 -7.98 5.88
C VAL A 170 1.43 -9.24 5.49
N ALA A 171 0.39 -9.09 4.71
CA ALA A 171 -0.30 -10.18 4.03
C ALA A 171 -0.06 -10.05 2.52
N ALA A 172 0.44 -11.10 1.90
CA ALA A 172 0.70 -11.16 0.47
C ALA A 172 0.42 -12.57 -0.06
N PRO A 173 0.06 -12.75 -1.34
CA PRO A 173 -0.08 -14.07 -1.93
C PRO A 173 1.23 -14.86 -1.79
N ALA A 174 1.13 -16.18 -1.59
CA ALA A 174 2.27 -17.07 -1.76
C ALA A 174 2.74 -17.03 -3.22
N ALA A 175 4.06 -17.14 -3.43
CA ALA A 175 4.69 -17.15 -4.75
C ALA A 175 4.36 -18.41 -5.53
#